data_d94e4d6911e77f2ba44e20b5050444a6
#
_entry.id   d94e4d6911e77f2ba44e20b5050444a6
#
_cell.length_a   1.000
_cell.length_b   1.000
_cell.length_c   1.000
_cell.angle_alpha   90.00
_cell.angle_beta   90.00
_cell.angle_gamma   90.00
#
_symmetry.space_group_name_H-M   'P 1'
#
loop_
_entity.id
_entity.type
_entity.pdbx_description
1 polymer ?
#
loop_
_entity_poly.entity_id
_entity_poly.type
_entity_poly.pdbx_seq_one_letter_code
_entity_poly.pdbx_strand_id
1 'polypeptide(L)'
;MTRLMREHPAIAAELDEAGRLVAFSWNGTREPVEVCNRWRVEESWWREPIARDYFKVVGRSWLALVYLGRVAGTWHLERVYD
;
A
#
# COMPACT_ATOMS: atom_id res chain seq x y z
N MET A 1 -16.13 5.70 6.96
CA MET A 1 -15.29 6.89 7.16
C MET A 1 -13.89 6.65 6.60
N THR A 2 -13.30 7.67 6.01
CA THR A 2 -11.96 7.57 5.43
C THR A 2 -10.93 8.18 6.38
N ARG A 3 -9.84 7.46 6.64
CA ARG A 3 -8.74 7.98 7.44
C ARG A 3 -7.48 8.05 6.61
N LEU A 4 -7.00 9.27 6.39
CA LEU A 4 -5.74 9.53 5.72
C LEU A 4 -4.60 9.36 6.73
N MET A 5 -3.65 8.51 6.40
CA MET A 5 -2.47 8.31 7.24
C MET A 5 -1.45 9.41 6.94
N ARG A 6 -1.30 10.32 7.89
CA ARG A 6 -0.50 11.53 7.70
C ARG A 6 0.93 11.27 7.25
N GLU A 7 1.58 10.31 7.84
CA GLU A 7 2.99 10.02 7.58
C GLU A 7 3.20 8.79 6.72
N HIS A 8 2.14 8.23 6.17
CA HIS A 8 2.20 6.99 5.39
C HIS A 8 3.08 5.95 6.09
N PRO A 9 2.61 5.37 7.21
CA PRO A 9 3.44 4.45 7.98
C PRO A 9 3.90 3.26 7.15
N ALA A 10 5.12 2.81 7.41
CA ALA A 10 5.66 1.63 6.75
C ALA A 10 4.93 0.38 7.20
N ILE A 11 4.68 -0.51 6.26
CA ILE A 11 4.04 -1.80 6.52
C ILE A 11 4.93 -2.92 5.99
N ALA A 12 4.71 -4.13 6.49
CA ALA A 12 5.37 -5.32 5.96
C ALA A 12 4.38 -6.02 5.02
N ALA A 13 4.71 -6.06 3.74
CA ALA A 13 3.86 -6.69 2.74
C ALA A 13 4.24 -8.14 2.55
N GLU A 14 3.25 -8.98 2.29
CA GLU A 14 3.43 -10.39 2.05
C GLU A 14 2.91 -10.70 0.65
N LEU A 15 3.77 -11.30 -0.17
CA LEU A 15 3.45 -11.61 -1.55
C LEU A 15 3.40 -13.12 -1.73
N ASP A 16 2.57 -13.60 -2.67
CA ASP A 16 2.53 -15.01 -3.03
C ASP A 16 3.65 -15.37 -4.01
N GLU A 17 3.69 -16.60 -4.45
CA GLU A 17 4.71 -17.08 -5.37
C GLU A 17 4.69 -16.35 -6.72
N ALA A 18 3.54 -15.84 -7.12
CA ALA A 18 3.40 -15.07 -8.35
C ALA A 18 3.71 -13.59 -8.16
N GLY A 19 4.09 -13.18 -6.95
CA GLY A 19 4.39 -11.79 -6.66
C GLY A 19 3.17 -10.92 -6.38
N ARG A 20 2.03 -11.53 -6.09
CA ARG A 20 0.80 -10.80 -5.81
C ARG A 20 0.67 -10.52 -4.32
N LEU A 21 0.24 -9.31 -3.97
CA LEU A 21 0.02 -8.92 -2.59
C LEU A 21 -1.15 -9.69 -1.99
N VAL A 22 -0.90 -10.43 -0.89
CA VAL A 22 -1.91 -11.27 -0.24
C VAL A 22 -2.17 -10.87 1.20
N ALA A 23 -1.27 -10.12 1.82
CA ALA A 23 -1.46 -9.66 3.20
C ALA A 23 -0.48 -8.53 3.50
N PHE A 24 -0.76 -7.78 4.54
CA PHE A 24 0.24 -6.87 5.09
C PHE A 24 0.11 -6.83 6.61
N SER A 25 1.18 -6.40 7.27
CA SER A 25 1.21 -6.25 8.72
C SER A 25 1.41 -4.79 9.08
N TRP A 26 0.58 -4.33 10.01
CA TRP A 26 0.62 -2.97 10.52
C TRP A 26 0.30 -3.02 12.02
N ASN A 27 1.11 -2.32 12.80
CA ASN A 27 0.96 -2.32 14.26
C ASN A 27 0.96 -3.72 14.88
N GLY A 28 1.78 -4.61 14.32
CA GLY A 28 1.91 -5.97 14.83
C GLY A 28 0.77 -6.92 14.45
N THR A 29 -0.19 -6.46 13.66
CA THR A 29 -1.32 -7.29 13.23
C THR A 29 -1.20 -7.59 11.74
N ARG A 30 -1.26 -8.88 11.39
CA ARG A 30 -1.27 -9.31 10.01
C ARG A 30 -2.70 -9.27 9.47
N GLU A 31 -2.87 -8.59 8.34
CA GLU A 31 -4.17 -8.43 7.70
C GLU A 31 -4.16 -9.09 6.31
N PRO A 32 -4.86 -10.20 6.13
CA PRO A 32 -5.04 -10.76 4.80
C PRO A 32 -5.88 -9.83 3.94
N VAL A 33 -5.50 -9.69 2.69
CA VAL A 33 -6.17 -8.75 1.78
C VAL A 33 -6.35 -9.36 0.40
N GLU A 34 -7.26 -8.74 -0.36
CA GLU A 34 -7.44 -9.03 -1.76
C GLU A 34 -7.30 -7.72 -2.52
N VAL A 35 -6.47 -7.72 -3.56
CA VAL A 35 -6.27 -6.55 -4.39
C VAL A 35 -7.44 -6.39 -5.33
N CYS A 36 -8.14 -5.27 -5.25
CA CYS A 36 -9.25 -4.99 -6.16
C CYS A 36 -8.89 -4.00 -7.26
N ASN A 37 -7.80 -3.26 -7.11
CA ASN A 37 -7.31 -2.40 -8.19
C ASN A 37 -5.84 -2.08 -7.95
N ARG A 38 -5.12 -1.80 -9.02
CA ARG A 38 -3.71 -1.39 -8.93
C ARG A 38 -3.39 -0.42 -10.05
N TRP A 39 -2.49 0.52 -9.76
CA TRP A 39 -2.02 1.47 -10.77
C TRP A 39 -0.66 1.98 -10.38
N ARG A 40 0.02 2.56 -11.36
CA ARG A 40 1.37 3.09 -11.15
C ARG A 40 1.37 4.61 -11.29
N VAL A 41 2.05 5.26 -10.37
CA VAL A 41 2.27 6.70 -10.43
C VAL A 41 3.77 6.94 -10.62
N GLU A 42 4.12 7.69 -11.67
CA GLU A 42 5.48 8.10 -11.91
C GLU A 42 5.45 9.60 -12.19
N GLU A 43 6.08 10.36 -11.31
CA GLU A 43 6.16 11.82 -11.45
C GLU A 43 7.59 12.25 -11.26
N SER A 44 8.07 13.10 -12.15
CA SER A 44 9.40 13.69 -12.04
C SER A 44 9.24 15.15 -11.62
N TRP A 45 9.23 15.36 -10.31
CA TRP A 45 9.38 16.68 -9.79
C TRP A 45 10.85 17.06 -9.88
N TRP A 46 11.09 18.32 -10.09
CA TRP A 46 12.44 18.83 -10.31
C TRP A 46 13.42 18.55 -9.17
N ARG A 47 12.97 18.03 -8.03
CA ARG A 47 13.84 17.67 -6.90
C ARG A 47 13.81 16.18 -6.57
N GLU A 48 12.67 15.54 -6.67
CA GLU A 48 12.53 14.15 -6.26
C GLU A 48 11.60 13.40 -7.19
N PRO A 49 12.07 12.30 -7.77
CA PRO A 49 11.19 11.44 -8.54
C PRO A 49 10.23 10.72 -7.58
N ILE A 50 8.97 10.64 -7.96
CA ILE A 50 7.98 9.84 -7.27
C ILE A 50 7.65 8.67 -8.17
N ALA A 51 7.94 7.46 -7.69
CA ALA A 51 7.62 6.24 -8.41
C ALA A 51 6.95 5.29 -7.42
N ARG A 52 5.66 5.06 -7.59
CA ARG A 52 4.86 4.25 -6.67
C ARG A 52 3.94 3.31 -7.41
N ASP A 53 3.84 2.09 -6.92
CA ASP A 53 2.82 1.14 -7.35
C ASP A 53 1.73 1.12 -6.28
N TYR A 54 0.55 1.62 -6.63
CA TYR A 54 -0.58 1.68 -5.71
C TYR A 54 -1.46 0.46 -5.81
N PHE A 55 -1.98 0.04 -4.68
CA PHE A 55 -2.90 -1.10 -4.58
C PHE A 55 -4.07 -0.71 -3.72
N LYS A 56 -5.26 -0.82 -4.28
CA LYS A 56 -6.48 -0.71 -3.49
C LYS A 56 -6.83 -2.13 -3.04
N VAL A 57 -6.85 -2.34 -1.74
CA VAL A 57 -7.01 -3.67 -1.17
C VAL A 57 -8.23 -3.71 -0.25
N VAL A 58 -8.85 -4.88 -0.19
CA VAL A 58 -9.99 -5.12 0.66
C VAL A 58 -9.63 -6.14 1.74
N GLY A 59 -9.92 -5.80 2.99
CA GLY A 59 -9.80 -6.71 4.11
C GLY A 59 -11.16 -7.20 4.53
N ARG A 60 -11.25 -7.66 5.78
CA ARG A 60 -12.47 -8.28 6.30
C ARG A 60 -13.66 -7.31 6.37
N SER A 61 -13.42 -6.08 6.79
CA SER A 61 -14.48 -5.08 6.98
C SER A 61 -14.01 -3.67 6.61
N TRP A 62 -12.97 -3.56 5.77
CA TRP A 62 -12.39 -2.28 5.42
C TRP A 62 -11.73 -2.34 4.05
N LEU A 63 -11.52 -1.16 3.50
CA LEU A 63 -10.72 -0.97 2.29
C LEU A 63 -9.52 -0.13 2.67
N ALA A 64 -8.42 -0.35 2.01
CA ALA A 64 -7.23 0.45 2.23
C ALA A 64 -6.51 0.74 0.93
N LEU A 65 -5.72 1.81 0.96
CA LEU A 65 -4.83 2.17 -0.12
C LEU A 65 -3.41 2.03 0.39
N VAL A 66 -2.67 1.11 -0.21
CA VAL A 66 -1.27 0.88 0.12
C VAL A 66 -0.43 1.07 -1.13
N TYR A 67 0.86 1.32 -0.97
CA TYR A 67 1.73 1.45 -2.12
C TYR A 67 3.14 0.94 -1.84
N LEU A 68 3.78 0.51 -2.92
CA LEU A 68 5.20 0.18 -2.92
C LEU A 68 5.93 1.40 -3.48
N GLY A 69 6.78 2.00 -2.67
CA GLY A 69 7.69 3.05 -3.12
C GLY A 69 8.84 2.40 -3.89
N ARG A 70 8.86 2.59 -5.21
CA ARG A 70 9.82 1.88 -6.06
C ARG A 70 11.26 2.38 -5.88
N VAL A 71 11.42 3.62 -5.46
CA VAL A 71 12.76 4.18 -5.24
C VAL A 71 13.41 3.55 -4.00
N ALA A 72 12.69 3.48 -2.89
CA ALA A 72 13.21 2.93 -1.64
C ALA A 72 12.94 1.44 -1.48
N GLY A 73 12.01 0.88 -2.23
CA GLY A 73 11.62 -0.52 -2.11
C GLY A 73 10.82 -0.82 -0.85
N THR A 74 10.12 0.15 -0.31
CA THR A 74 9.36 -0.01 0.92
C THR A 74 7.87 0.15 0.68
N TRP A 75 7.07 -0.58 1.47
CA TRP A 75 5.62 -0.52 1.41
C TRP A 75 5.08 0.44 2.45
N HIS A 76 4.00 1.14 2.11
CA HIS A 76 3.39 2.13 2.99
C HIS A 76 1.87 2.07 2.94
N LEU A 77 1.24 2.39 4.06
CA LEU A 77 -0.20 2.54 4.16
C LEU A 77 -0.53 4.03 4.03
N GLU A 78 -1.31 4.38 3.02
CA GLU A 78 -1.67 5.77 2.80
C GLU A 78 -3.04 6.13 3.39
N ARG A 79 -4.01 5.23 3.29
CA ARG A 79 -5.39 5.55 3.65
C ARG A 79 -6.17 4.29 4.01
N VAL A 80 -7.07 4.43 4.97
CA VAL A 80 -8.01 3.36 5.33
C VAL A 80 -9.42 3.92 5.14
N TYR A 81 -10.25 3.14 4.46
CA TYR A 81 -11.67 3.42 4.28
C TYR A 81 -12.44 2.43 5.16
N ASP A 82 -13.11 2.91 6.18
CA ASP A 82 -13.87 2.05 7.08
C ASP A 82 -15.31 2.50 7.27
#